data_af575c098bde3a7deabe809a08d8a93a
#
_entry.id   af575c098bde3a7deabe809a08d8a93a
#
_cell.length_a   1.000
_cell.length_b   1.000
_cell.length_c   1.000
_cell.angle_alpha   90.00
_cell.angle_beta   90.00
_cell.angle_gamma   90.00
#
_symmetry.space_group_name_H-M   'P 1'
#
loop_
_entity.id
_entity.type
_entity.pdbx_description
1 polymer ?
#
loop_
_entity_poly.entity_id
_entity_poly.type
_entity_poly.pdbx_seq_one_letter_code
_entity_poly.pdbx_strand_id
1 'polypeptide(L)'
;EQTFYERFILSNWHSAKSTAIHIVESIPVYSETEMIDLAKKWIDEGFEGLMLRAGNGLYEFGKRSINLLKYKVMEQEEFKIILLYLAENDDNKIMATLSNHHNKEEPYNKFDCALKGNKDLNLEYYKNKSEYEHKAWMTVDYQVLSSYKVPLFPVGVIIRKGEVVDGEFIPSV
;
A
#
# COMPACT_ATOMS: atom_id res chain seq x y z
N GLU A 1 31.84 10.91 7.70
CA GLU A 1 30.56 10.51 7.07
C GLU A 1 29.82 11.78 6.63
N GLN A 2 29.18 11.73 5.45
CA GLN A 2 28.46 12.87 4.87
C GLN A 2 26.96 12.74 5.10
N THR A 3 26.29 13.86 5.38
CA THR A 3 24.83 13.97 5.46
C THR A 3 24.19 13.85 4.07
N PHE A 4 22.87 13.71 4.02
CA PHE A 4 22.15 13.71 2.73
C PHE A 4 22.37 15.01 1.97
N TYR A 5 22.31 16.16 2.62
CA TYR A 5 22.52 17.46 1.98
C TYR A 5 23.92 17.60 1.35
N GLU A 6 24.96 17.18 2.06
CA GLU A 6 26.32 17.24 1.53
C GLU A 6 26.48 16.35 0.29
N ARG A 7 25.93 15.11 0.33
CA ARG A 7 25.94 14.20 -0.83
C ARG A 7 25.13 14.74 -1.99
N PHE A 8 23.98 15.36 -1.73
CA PHE A 8 23.12 15.95 -2.76
C PHE A 8 23.80 17.12 -3.48
N ILE A 9 24.46 18.00 -2.75
CA ILE A 9 25.26 19.10 -3.32
C ILE A 9 26.37 18.56 -4.21
N LEU A 10 27.13 17.56 -3.75
CA LEU A 10 28.20 16.94 -4.51
C LEU A 10 27.66 16.26 -5.78
N SER A 11 26.55 15.56 -5.71
CA SER A 11 25.92 14.91 -6.85
C SER A 11 25.48 15.92 -7.91
N ASN A 12 24.85 17.03 -7.52
CA ASN A 12 24.49 18.12 -8.43
C ASN A 12 25.72 18.74 -9.12
N TRP A 13 26.81 18.94 -8.38
CA TRP A 13 28.04 19.48 -8.94
C TRP A 13 28.67 18.55 -9.98
N HIS A 14 28.61 17.22 -9.77
CA HIS A 14 29.10 16.23 -10.71
C HIS A 14 28.18 16.09 -11.93
N SER A 15 26.86 16.15 -11.76
CA SER A 15 25.91 16.02 -12.86
C SER A 15 25.96 17.19 -13.82
N ALA A 16 26.24 18.40 -13.33
CA ALA A 16 26.42 19.58 -14.16
C ALA A 16 27.53 19.46 -15.22
N LYS A 17 28.42 18.48 -15.07
CA LYS A 17 29.52 18.17 -15.99
C LYS A 17 29.24 17.00 -16.95
N SER A 18 28.06 16.40 -16.91
CA SER A 18 27.72 15.23 -17.70
C SER A 18 26.30 15.31 -18.24
N THR A 19 26.13 14.94 -19.51
CA THR A 19 24.81 14.78 -20.12
C THR A 19 24.20 13.39 -19.87
N ALA A 20 24.97 12.46 -19.32
CA ALA A 20 24.55 11.10 -19.03
C ALA A 20 24.04 10.89 -17.58
N ILE A 21 24.20 11.89 -16.71
CA ILE A 21 23.79 11.84 -15.31
C ILE A 21 22.64 12.81 -15.08
N HIS A 22 21.50 12.27 -14.68
CA HIS A 22 20.35 13.05 -14.27
C HIS A 22 20.11 12.89 -12.76
N ILE A 23 20.02 13.99 -12.05
CA ILE A 23 19.70 13.98 -10.61
C ILE A 23 18.18 14.01 -10.47
N VAL A 24 17.68 13.09 -9.65
CA VAL A 24 16.26 13.09 -9.27
C VAL A 24 15.93 14.37 -8.51
N GLU A 25 14.86 15.05 -8.91
CA GLU A 25 14.38 16.24 -8.24
C GLU A 25 14.18 16.00 -6.75
N SER A 26 14.66 16.92 -5.93
CA SER A 26 14.51 16.87 -4.48
C SER A 26 14.08 18.24 -3.98
N ILE A 27 12.90 18.28 -3.40
CA ILE A 27 12.25 19.51 -2.91
C ILE A 27 12.23 19.44 -1.38
N PRO A 28 12.78 20.46 -0.68
CA PRO A 28 12.65 20.53 0.78
C PRO A 28 11.20 20.78 1.16
N VAL A 29 10.71 20.04 2.17
CA VAL A 29 9.38 20.20 2.77
C VAL A 29 9.54 20.46 4.27
N TYR A 30 8.71 21.32 4.83
CA TYR A 30 8.80 21.78 6.22
C TYR A 30 7.53 21.47 7.02
N SER A 31 6.49 20.94 6.37
CA SER A 31 5.24 20.53 7.01
C SER A 31 4.67 19.27 6.37
N GLU A 32 3.82 18.57 7.11
CA GLU A 32 3.08 17.41 6.61
C GLU A 32 2.13 17.80 5.46
N THR A 33 1.51 18.98 5.55
CA THR A 33 0.62 19.50 4.50
C THR A 33 1.36 19.68 3.18
N GLU A 34 2.53 20.34 3.20
CA GLU A 34 3.37 20.50 2.00
C GLU A 34 3.78 19.15 1.40
N MET A 35 4.12 18.18 2.25
CA MET A 35 4.47 16.83 1.82
C MET A 35 3.28 16.13 1.14
N ILE A 36 2.07 16.22 1.71
CA ILE A 36 0.86 15.61 1.17
C ILE A 36 0.48 16.25 -0.17
N ASP A 37 0.54 17.58 -0.28
CA ASP A 37 0.22 18.29 -1.52
C ASP A 37 1.20 17.95 -2.65
N LEU A 38 2.48 17.85 -2.31
CA LEU A 38 3.52 17.42 -3.25
C LEU A 38 3.33 15.95 -3.66
N ALA A 39 2.93 15.08 -2.73
CA ALA A 39 2.63 13.68 -3.01
C ALA A 39 1.47 13.56 -4.01
N LYS A 40 0.37 14.29 -3.80
CA LYS A 40 -0.77 14.31 -4.71
C LYS A 40 -0.34 14.75 -6.11
N LYS A 41 0.37 15.88 -6.19
CA LYS A 41 0.88 16.40 -7.47
C LYS A 41 1.67 15.34 -8.24
N TRP A 42 2.63 14.67 -7.60
CA TRP A 42 3.46 13.69 -8.28
C TRP A 42 2.72 12.38 -8.62
N ILE A 43 1.73 12.00 -7.83
CA ILE A 43 0.85 10.87 -8.16
C ILE A 43 0.00 11.20 -9.40
N ASP A 44 -0.53 12.42 -9.51
CA ASP A 44 -1.26 12.88 -10.69
C ASP A 44 -0.35 12.92 -11.96
N GLU A 45 0.96 13.15 -11.77
CA GLU A 45 1.98 13.05 -12.81
C GLU A 45 2.41 11.60 -13.15
N GLY A 46 1.87 10.60 -12.44
CA GLY A 46 2.11 9.17 -12.68
C GLY A 46 3.20 8.53 -11.81
N PHE A 47 3.71 9.22 -10.80
CA PHE A 47 4.65 8.62 -9.83
C PHE A 47 3.93 7.75 -8.80
N GLU A 48 4.64 6.76 -8.25
CA GLU A 48 4.09 5.81 -7.25
C GLU A 48 3.91 6.44 -5.86
N GLY A 49 4.61 7.53 -5.57
CA GLY A 49 4.67 8.20 -4.27
C GLY A 49 5.98 8.93 -4.06
N LEU A 50 6.32 9.21 -2.81
CA LEU A 50 7.50 9.97 -2.42
C LEU A 50 8.55 9.13 -1.71
N MET A 51 9.82 9.54 -1.85
CA MET A 51 10.93 9.11 -1.00
C MET A 51 11.36 10.28 -0.12
N LEU A 52 11.02 10.23 1.16
CA LEU A 52 11.38 11.25 2.14
C LEU A 52 12.76 10.97 2.73
N ARG A 53 13.61 11.99 2.78
CA ARG A 53 14.96 11.89 3.33
C ARG A 53 15.19 12.96 4.39
N ALA A 54 15.71 12.58 5.55
CA ALA A 54 16.19 13.54 6.53
C ALA A 54 17.44 14.22 5.98
N GLY A 55 17.42 15.55 5.85
CA GLY A 55 18.52 16.32 5.25
C GLY A 55 19.86 16.14 5.97
N ASN A 56 19.83 16.03 7.30
CA ASN A 56 20.98 15.74 8.16
C ASN A 56 21.25 14.23 8.36
N GLY A 57 20.46 13.36 7.74
CA GLY A 57 20.60 11.91 7.85
C GLY A 57 21.88 11.39 7.19
N LEU A 58 22.58 10.51 7.90
CA LEU A 58 23.74 9.79 7.36
C LEU A 58 23.31 8.63 6.45
N TYR A 59 24.24 8.14 5.65
CA TYR A 59 24.00 6.95 4.85
C TYR A 59 24.20 5.70 5.70
N GLU A 60 23.19 4.84 5.74
CA GLU A 60 23.22 3.56 6.45
C GLU A 60 23.26 2.42 5.43
N PHE A 61 24.42 1.80 5.32
CA PHE A 61 24.64 0.71 4.36
C PHE A 61 23.95 -0.58 4.80
N GLY A 62 23.21 -1.22 3.87
CA GLY A 62 22.60 -2.54 4.08
C GLY A 62 21.46 -2.57 5.12
N LYS A 63 20.92 -1.43 5.53
CA LYS A 63 19.84 -1.32 6.52
C LYS A 63 18.65 -0.54 5.98
N ARG A 64 17.48 -0.80 6.55
CA ARG A 64 16.32 0.11 6.42
C ARG A 64 16.53 1.27 7.40
N SER A 65 16.74 2.47 6.86
CA SER A 65 16.99 3.66 7.66
C SER A 65 15.70 4.40 7.96
N ILE A 66 15.57 4.91 9.19
CA ILE A 66 14.51 5.86 9.58
C ILE A 66 14.70 7.24 8.90
N ASN A 67 15.90 7.52 8.39
CA ASN A 67 16.23 8.74 7.64
C ASN A 67 15.80 8.67 6.17
N LEU A 68 15.26 7.53 5.74
CA LEU A 68 14.76 7.30 4.39
C LEU A 68 13.44 6.56 4.46
N LEU A 69 12.34 7.27 4.24
CA LEU A 69 10.98 6.75 4.30
C LEU A 69 10.35 6.76 2.92
N LYS A 70 9.59 5.72 2.62
CA LYS A 70 8.74 5.67 1.43
C LYS A 70 7.32 6.06 1.85
N TYR A 71 6.79 7.10 1.25
CA TYR A 71 5.41 7.53 1.39
C TYR A 71 4.61 7.14 0.15
N LYS A 72 3.52 6.43 0.35
CA LYS A 72 2.57 6.07 -0.70
C LYS A 72 1.17 6.42 -0.23
N VAL A 73 0.35 6.95 -1.12
CA VAL A 73 -1.08 7.08 -0.88
C VAL A 73 -1.70 5.70 -1.09
N MET A 74 -2.55 5.31 -0.17
CA MET A 74 -3.31 4.06 -0.23
C MET A 74 -4.80 4.40 -0.22
N GLU A 75 -5.56 3.71 -1.04
CA GLU A 75 -7.00 3.70 -0.99
C GLU A 75 -7.47 2.58 -0.07
N GLN A 76 -8.64 2.74 0.53
CA GLN A 76 -9.22 1.75 1.43
C GLN A 76 -10.68 1.52 1.07
N GLU A 77 -11.05 0.28 0.83
CA GLU A 77 -12.42 -0.11 0.50
C GLU A 77 -12.80 -1.47 1.10
N GLU A 78 -14.11 -1.74 1.10
CA GLU A 78 -14.68 -2.99 1.57
C GLU A 78 -14.96 -3.94 0.41
N PHE A 79 -14.43 -5.16 0.50
CA PHE A 79 -14.64 -6.21 -0.50
C PHE A 79 -15.27 -7.44 0.14
N LYS A 80 -16.26 -8.02 -0.52
CA LYS A 80 -16.94 -9.21 -0.02
C LYS A 80 -16.04 -10.44 -0.08
N ILE A 81 -15.95 -11.17 1.03
CA ILE A 81 -15.15 -12.39 1.13
C ILE A 81 -15.84 -13.53 0.38
N ILE A 82 -15.10 -14.17 -0.53
CA ILE A 82 -15.53 -15.40 -1.22
C ILE A 82 -14.93 -16.61 -0.49
N LEU A 83 -13.63 -16.59 -0.22
CA LEU A 83 -12.90 -17.72 0.35
C LEU A 83 -11.81 -17.22 1.32
N LEU A 84 -11.57 -17.97 2.41
CA LEU A 84 -10.42 -17.83 3.30
C LEU A 84 -9.57 -19.09 3.24
N TYR A 85 -8.27 -18.95 3.05
CA TYR A 85 -7.34 -20.08 2.94
C TYR A 85 -5.96 -19.77 3.49
N LEU A 86 -5.15 -20.81 3.76
CA LEU A 86 -3.76 -20.67 4.17
C LEU A 86 -2.86 -20.48 2.94
N ALA A 87 -1.84 -19.64 3.06
CA ALA A 87 -0.85 -19.51 2.01
C ALA A 87 -0.05 -20.83 1.84
N GLU A 88 0.28 -21.17 0.60
CA GLU A 88 0.96 -22.45 0.28
C GLU A 88 2.30 -22.63 1.02
N ASN A 89 2.99 -21.54 1.34
CA ASN A 89 4.32 -21.57 1.94
C ASN A 89 4.39 -21.02 3.37
N ASP A 90 3.25 -20.71 3.99
CA ASP A 90 3.19 -20.16 5.36
C ASP A 90 1.82 -20.46 6.00
N ASP A 91 1.76 -21.51 6.79
CA ASP A 91 0.55 -21.95 7.52
C ASP A 91 0.01 -20.92 8.54
N ASN A 92 0.75 -19.85 8.79
CA ASN A 92 0.31 -18.75 9.66
C ASN A 92 -0.17 -17.53 8.88
N LYS A 93 -0.09 -17.57 7.55
CA LYS A 93 -0.52 -16.47 6.69
C LYS A 93 -1.87 -16.77 6.08
N ILE A 94 -2.88 -16.03 6.50
CA ILE A 94 -4.22 -16.14 5.96
C ILE A 94 -4.33 -15.31 4.68
N MET A 95 -4.86 -15.94 3.66
CA MET A 95 -5.20 -15.33 2.36
C MET A 95 -6.71 -15.31 2.20
N ALA A 96 -7.20 -14.35 1.46
CA ALA A 96 -8.59 -14.24 1.09
C ALA A 96 -8.74 -14.05 -0.42
N THR A 97 -9.68 -14.76 -1.02
CA THR A 97 -10.24 -14.41 -2.33
C THR A 97 -11.43 -13.49 -2.11
N LEU A 98 -11.41 -12.32 -2.72
CA LEU A 98 -12.41 -11.28 -2.58
C LEU A 98 -13.14 -11.01 -3.89
N SER A 99 -14.42 -10.65 -3.80
CA SER A 99 -15.23 -10.24 -4.94
C SER A 99 -14.83 -8.83 -5.38
N ASN A 100 -14.45 -8.69 -6.65
CA ASN A 100 -14.14 -7.39 -7.22
C ASN A 100 -15.39 -6.72 -7.78
N HIS A 101 -15.85 -5.67 -7.12
CA HIS A 101 -17.04 -4.91 -7.58
C HIS A 101 -16.71 -3.87 -8.66
N HIS A 102 -15.42 -3.55 -8.89
CA HIS A 102 -14.98 -2.63 -9.94
C HIS A 102 -14.94 -3.29 -11.33
N ASN A 103 -14.83 -4.62 -11.38
CA ASN A 103 -14.88 -5.39 -12.62
C ASN A 103 -15.61 -6.72 -12.37
N LYS A 104 -16.68 -6.98 -13.13
CA LYS A 104 -17.49 -8.19 -13.00
C LYS A 104 -17.15 -9.26 -14.03
N GLU A 105 -16.21 -8.99 -14.92
CA GLU A 105 -15.80 -9.92 -15.98
C GLU A 105 -14.72 -10.89 -15.47
N GLU A 106 -14.86 -12.16 -15.79
CA GLU A 106 -13.83 -13.18 -15.52
C GLU A 106 -12.56 -12.91 -16.37
N PRO A 107 -11.36 -13.08 -15.82
CA PRO A 107 -11.03 -13.51 -14.43
C PRO A 107 -10.92 -12.34 -13.44
N TYR A 108 -11.25 -11.12 -13.84
CA TYR A 108 -11.01 -9.88 -13.09
C TYR A 108 -12.09 -9.56 -12.04
N ASN A 109 -13.14 -10.39 -11.96
CA ASN A 109 -14.25 -10.26 -11.01
C ASN A 109 -13.88 -10.67 -9.57
N LYS A 110 -12.64 -11.11 -9.35
CA LYS A 110 -12.09 -11.48 -8.04
C LYS A 110 -10.59 -11.24 -7.99
N PHE A 111 -10.06 -11.13 -6.79
CA PHE A 111 -8.61 -11.02 -6.53
C PHE A 111 -8.27 -11.62 -5.17
N ASP A 112 -7.00 -11.94 -4.99
CA ASP A 112 -6.49 -12.48 -3.73
C ASP A 112 -5.69 -11.43 -2.96
N CYS A 113 -5.82 -11.43 -1.64
CA CYS A 113 -4.97 -10.63 -0.77
C CYS A 113 -4.62 -11.35 0.53
N ALA A 114 -3.52 -10.94 1.13
CA ALA A 114 -3.10 -11.42 2.45
C ALA A 114 -3.73 -10.57 3.55
N LEU A 115 -4.24 -11.21 4.60
CA LEU A 115 -4.71 -10.54 5.79
C LEU A 115 -3.52 -10.15 6.68
N LYS A 116 -3.40 -8.88 7.02
CA LYS A 116 -2.38 -8.29 7.91
C LYS A 116 -2.84 -8.37 9.38
N GLY A 117 -1.94 -8.05 10.30
CA GLY A 117 -2.28 -7.79 11.69
C GLY A 117 -2.00 -8.95 12.63
N ASN A 118 -2.85 -9.14 13.64
CA ASN A 118 -2.66 -10.13 14.68
C ASN A 118 -2.84 -11.56 14.13
N LYS A 119 -1.79 -12.37 14.23
CA LYS A 119 -1.79 -13.74 13.69
C LYS A 119 -2.83 -14.65 14.36
N ASP A 120 -3.01 -14.50 15.67
CA ASP A 120 -3.96 -15.33 16.42
C ASP A 120 -5.39 -15.03 16.00
N LEU A 121 -5.73 -13.74 15.85
CA LEU A 121 -7.02 -13.31 15.34
C LEU A 121 -7.25 -13.78 13.90
N ASN A 122 -6.23 -13.69 13.04
CA ASN A 122 -6.33 -14.15 11.67
C ASN A 122 -6.57 -15.67 11.60
N LEU A 123 -5.90 -16.45 12.46
CA LEU A 123 -6.12 -17.88 12.57
C LEU A 123 -7.52 -18.22 13.11
N GLU A 124 -8.07 -17.40 14.01
CA GLU A 124 -9.46 -17.53 14.47
C GLU A 124 -10.45 -17.30 13.32
N TYR A 125 -10.26 -16.28 12.50
CA TYR A 125 -11.05 -16.08 11.28
C TYR A 125 -11.01 -17.30 10.35
N TYR A 126 -9.83 -17.87 10.16
CA TYR A 126 -9.68 -19.06 9.33
C TYR A 126 -10.35 -20.29 9.93
N LYS A 127 -10.21 -20.55 11.22
CA LYS A 127 -10.88 -21.68 11.92
C LYS A 127 -12.41 -21.60 11.80
N ASN A 128 -12.95 -20.38 11.84
CA ASN A 128 -14.38 -20.10 11.76
C ASN A 128 -14.80 -19.59 10.37
N LYS A 129 -14.06 -19.94 9.31
CA LYS A 129 -14.24 -19.36 7.96
C LYS A 129 -15.65 -19.46 7.41
N SER A 130 -16.39 -20.52 7.73
CA SER A 130 -17.81 -20.70 7.34
C SER A 130 -18.75 -19.59 7.84
N GLU A 131 -18.33 -18.82 8.86
CA GLU A 131 -19.08 -17.67 9.35
C GLU A 131 -18.82 -16.39 8.56
N TYR A 132 -17.71 -16.35 7.81
CA TYR A 132 -17.24 -15.17 7.09
C TYR A 132 -17.36 -15.29 5.58
N GLU A 133 -17.10 -16.49 5.02
CA GLU A 133 -17.20 -16.75 3.57
C GLU A 133 -18.61 -16.46 3.06
N HIS A 134 -18.71 -15.62 2.04
CA HIS A 134 -19.96 -15.11 1.42
C HIS A 134 -20.85 -14.25 2.33
N LYS A 135 -20.47 -14.01 3.59
CA LYS A 135 -21.31 -13.35 4.60
C LYS A 135 -20.66 -12.08 5.17
N ALA A 136 -19.34 -11.97 5.09
CA ALA A 136 -18.58 -10.87 5.65
C ALA A 136 -17.79 -10.10 4.58
N TRP A 137 -17.24 -8.97 4.99
CA TRP A 137 -16.47 -8.07 4.17
C TRP A 137 -15.08 -7.91 4.76
N MET A 138 -14.11 -7.65 3.91
CA MET A 138 -12.75 -7.34 4.29
C MET A 138 -12.43 -5.91 3.88
N THR A 139 -11.99 -5.10 4.84
CA THR A 139 -11.35 -3.82 4.55
C THR A 139 -10.00 -4.08 3.92
N VAL A 140 -9.77 -3.54 2.75
CA VAL A 140 -8.54 -3.73 1.98
C VAL A 140 -7.89 -2.38 1.69
N ASP A 141 -6.63 -2.25 2.06
CA ASP A 141 -5.76 -1.19 1.59
C ASP A 141 -5.15 -1.61 0.26
N TYR A 142 -5.21 -0.73 -0.74
CA TYR A 142 -4.56 -0.94 -2.03
C TYR A 142 -4.01 0.37 -2.59
N GLN A 143 -3.09 0.30 -3.53
CA GLN A 143 -2.41 1.49 -4.03
C GLN A 143 -3.22 2.22 -5.11
N VAL A 144 -3.72 1.48 -6.08
CA VAL A 144 -4.48 1.98 -7.24
C VAL A 144 -5.17 0.81 -7.93
N LEU A 145 -6.18 1.07 -8.74
CA LEU A 145 -6.76 0.06 -9.62
C LEU A 145 -5.92 -0.10 -10.88
N SER A 146 -5.70 -1.35 -11.31
CA SER A 146 -5.06 -1.68 -12.59
C SER A 146 -5.93 -1.21 -13.78
N SER A 147 -5.41 -1.32 -15.01
CA SER A 147 -6.19 -1.11 -16.24
C SER A 147 -7.42 -2.02 -16.33
N TYR A 148 -7.38 -3.18 -15.70
CA TYR A 148 -8.51 -4.13 -15.58
C TYR A 148 -9.38 -3.88 -14.35
N LYS A 149 -9.21 -2.76 -13.66
CA LYS A 149 -9.96 -2.40 -12.46
C LYS A 149 -9.79 -3.40 -11.30
N VAL A 150 -8.63 -4.04 -11.19
CA VAL A 150 -8.27 -4.92 -10.07
C VAL A 150 -7.35 -4.15 -9.14
N PRO A 151 -7.58 -4.18 -7.80
CA PRO A 151 -6.68 -3.56 -6.81
C PRO A 151 -5.24 -4.03 -6.93
N LEU A 152 -4.28 -3.10 -6.99
CA LEU A 152 -2.86 -3.41 -7.02
C LEU A 152 -2.25 -3.35 -5.61
N PHE A 153 -1.44 -4.36 -5.29
CA PHE A 153 -0.81 -4.54 -3.97
C PHE A 153 -1.81 -4.56 -2.81
N PRO A 154 -2.93 -5.32 -2.95
CA PRO A 154 -3.97 -5.33 -1.94
C PRO A 154 -3.50 -5.98 -0.64
N VAL A 155 -3.90 -5.41 0.48
CA VAL A 155 -3.61 -5.92 1.81
C VAL A 155 -4.87 -5.86 2.66
N GLY A 156 -5.35 -7.01 3.14
CA GLY A 156 -6.48 -7.09 4.05
C GLY A 156 -6.13 -6.55 5.42
N VAL A 157 -6.96 -5.66 5.94
CA VAL A 157 -6.75 -4.98 7.23
C VAL A 157 -7.55 -5.64 8.34
N ILE A 158 -8.85 -5.84 8.12
CA ILE A 158 -9.78 -6.41 9.09
C ILE A 158 -10.98 -7.06 8.39
N ILE A 159 -11.55 -8.08 9.00
CA ILE A 159 -12.82 -8.70 8.57
C ILE A 159 -13.96 -8.15 9.43
N ARG A 160 -15.04 -7.74 8.78
CA ARG A 160 -16.23 -7.18 9.43
C ARG A 160 -17.51 -7.82 8.88
N LYS A 161 -18.49 -8.06 9.76
CA LYS A 161 -19.86 -8.40 9.37
C LYS A 161 -20.62 -7.10 9.13
N GLY A 162 -21.44 -7.04 8.09
CA GLY A 162 -22.17 -5.84 7.72
C GLY A 162 -22.72 -5.93 6.30
N GLU A 163 -23.27 -4.83 5.82
CA GLU A 163 -23.85 -4.70 4.49
C GLU A 163 -23.31 -3.44 3.81
N VAL A 164 -23.27 -3.43 2.50
CA VAL A 164 -23.02 -2.24 1.71
C VAL A 164 -24.35 -1.68 1.23
N VAL A 165 -24.68 -0.48 1.66
CA VAL A 165 -25.92 0.25 1.27
C VAL A 165 -25.49 1.54 0.60
N ASP A 166 -25.97 1.77 -0.62
CA ASP A 166 -25.65 2.97 -1.42
C ASP A 166 -24.14 3.25 -1.58
N GLY A 167 -23.32 2.20 -1.59
CA GLY A 167 -21.86 2.28 -1.72
C GLY A 167 -21.11 2.49 -0.40
N GLU A 168 -21.81 2.65 0.73
CA GLU A 168 -21.21 2.75 2.06
C GLU A 168 -21.34 1.43 2.83
N PHE A 169 -20.28 1.04 3.53
CA PHE A 169 -20.28 -0.14 4.38
C PHE A 169 -20.89 0.19 5.76
N ILE A 170 -21.97 -0.51 6.11
CA ILE A 170 -22.65 -0.41 7.40
C ILE A 170 -22.32 -1.67 8.21
N PRO A 171 -21.46 -1.59 9.26
CA PRO A 171 -21.16 -2.75 10.08
C PRO A 171 -22.40 -3.21 10.85
N SER A 172 -22.56 -4.55 10.98
CA SER A 172 -23.54 -5.13 11.91
C SER A 172 -23.10 -4.88 13.35
N VAL A 173 -24.02 -4.50 14.21
CA VAL A 173 -23.79 -4.31 15.65
C VAL A 173 -23.60 -5.66 16.35
#